data_eed15e5ce6030ed57c0904e71bd6d8b1
#
_entry.id   eed15e5ce6030ed57c0904e71bd6d8b1
#
_cell.length_a   1.000
_cell.length_b   1.000
_cell.length_c   1.000
_cell.angle_alpha   90.00
_cell.angle_beta   90.00
_cell.angle_gamma   90.00
#
_symmetry.space_group_name_H-M   'P 1'
#
loop_
_entity.id
_entity.type
_entity.pdbx_description
1 polymer ?
#
loop_
_entity_poly.entity_id
_entity_poly.type
_entity_poly.pdbx_seq_one_letter_code
_entity_poly.pdbx_strand_id
1 'polypeptide(L)'
;MTVGTDSVTGCIPYLFDFKLKPTFTIPEGMTVTVDGKAQTSGADEQDFSKPVTYVVSNGEEDRAYVVEVTNTGLPVAVLEQEGGSVYWDEAGINVRAKSEDWGGNDHFTLYNADGTVDVETALCSSRLRGNSTQNFPKLPFALKFDKKVGIQGLPTDKRWELLANWMDRTSLRNAVALDIAHRTAGAHTDGLGWSP
;
A
#
# COMPACT_ATOMS: atom_id res chain seq x y z
N MET A 1 -13.07 -5.93 -1.66
CA MET A 1 -14.03 -6.53 -0.72
C MET A 1 -15.04 -7.31 -1.52
N THR A 2 -15.31 -8.55 -1.15
CA THR A 2 -16.29 -9.43 -1.81
C THR A 2 -17.37 -9.81 -0.79
N VAL A 3 -18.63 -9.70 -1.18
CA VAL A 3 -19.77 -10.06 -0.33
C VAL A 3 -20.40 -11.33 -0.91
N GLY A 4 -20.38 -12.40 -0.11
CA GLY A 4 -21.06 -13.65 -0.39
C GLY A 4 -22.43 -13.74 0.28
N THR A 5 -23.01 -14.91 0.29
CA THR A 5 -24.33 -15.14 0.91
C THR A 5 -24.30 -14.92 2.43
N ASP A 6 -23.31 -15.49 3.11
CA ASP A 6 -23.16 -15.42 4.58
C ASP A 6 -21.72 -15.06 4.97
N SER A 7 -20.95 -14.49 4.05
CA SER A 7 -19.55 -14.11 4.27
C SER A 7 -19.20 -12.81 3.58
N VAL A 8 -18.29 -12.08 4.20
CA VAL A 8 -17.67 -10.87 3.62
C VAL A 8 -16.15 -11.04 3.73
N THR A 9 -15.45 -10.97 2.60
CA THR A 9 -13.98 -11.03 2.59
C THR A 9 -13.40 -9.70 2.16
N GLY A 10 -12.37 -9.25 2.85
CA GLY A 10 -11.64 -8.03 2.58
C GLY A 10 -10.13 -8.26 2.60
N CYS A 11 -9.38 -7.30 2.02
CA CYS A 11 -7.94 -7.32 2.04
C CYS A 11 -7.43 -5.92 2.38
N ILE A 12 -6.47 -5.84 3.29
CA ILE A 12 -5.80 -4.61 3.70
C ILE A 12 -4.28 -4.76 3.55
N PRO A 13 -3.52 -3.69 3.37
CA PRO A 13 -2.07 -3.74 3.44
C PRO A 13 -1.59 -3.92 4.90
N TYR A 14 -0.38 -4.44 5.10
CA TYR A 14 0.21 -4.65 6.43
C TYR A 14 0.42 -3.37 7.25
N LEU A 15 0.35 -2.21 6.61
CA LEU A 15 0.41 -0.92 7.30
C LEU A 15 -0.68 -0.71 8.34
N PHE A 16 -1.82 -1.35 8.15
CA PHE A 16 -2.94 -1.23 9.07
C PHE A 16 -2.90 -2.39 10.03
N ASP A 17 -3.06 -2.12 11.32
CA ASP A 17 -3.44 -3.16 12.25
C ASP A 17 -4.85 -3.65 11.86
N PHE A 18 -5.24 -4.79 12.37
CA PHE A 18 -6.56 -5.33 12.08
C PHE A 18 -7.70 -4.66 12.84
N LYS A 19 -7.42 -3.56 13.59
CA LYS A 19 -8.43 -2.76 14.28
C LYS A 19 -9.02 -1.75 13.32
N LEU A 20 -10.19 -2.08 12.80
CA LEU A 20 -10.84 -1.32 11.74
C LEU A 20 -12.20 -0.79 12.21
N LYS A 21 -12.63 0.32 11.62
CA LYS A 21 -13.98 0.90 11.76
C LYS A 21 -14.76 0.70 10.46
N PRO A 22 -15.45 -0.44 10.29
CA PRO A 22 -16.12 -0.74 9.03
C PRO A 22 -17.27 0.21 8.77
N THR A 23 -17.42 0.60 7.50
CA THR A 23 -18.60 1.28 7.03
C THR A 23 -19.53 0.28 6.34
N PHE A 24 -20.80 0.31 6.69
CA PHE A 24 -21.84 -0.53 6.12
C PHE A 24 -23.14 0.22 5.99
N THR A 25 -23.99 -0.25 5.08
CA THR A 25 -25.35 0.26 4.89
C THR A 25 -26.31 -0.90 5.11
N ILE A 26 -27.34 -0.67 5.90
CA ILE A 26 -28.41 -1.63 6.17
C ILE A 26 -29.76 -0.99 5.83
N PRO A 27 -30.79 -1.78 5.49
CA PRO A 27 -32.15 -1.27 5.32
C PRO A 27 -32.68 -0.63 6.60
N GLU A 28 -33.65 0.25 6.44
CA GLU A 28 -34.34 0.91 7.57
C GLU A 28 -35.03 -0.13 8.46
N GLY A 29 -34.93 0.05 9.77
CA GLY A 29 -35.51 -0.84 10.75
C GLY A 29 -34.65 -2.05 11.12
N MET A 30 -33.50 -2.24 10.47
CA MET A 30 -32.56 -3.30 10.86
C MET A 30 -31.53 -2.80 11.87
N THR A 31 -30.99 -3.73 12.63
CA THR A 31 -29.88 -3.53 13.58
C THR A 31 -28.73 -4.43 13.24
N VAL A 32 -27.52 -4.00 13.61
CA VAL A 32 -26.28 -4.79 13.43
C VAL A 32 -25.61 -4.94 14.79
N THR A 33 -25.22 -6.17 15.11
CA THR A 33 -24.49 -6.47 16.35
C THR A 33 -23.24 -7.33 16.09
N VAL A 34 -22.25 -7.19 16.96
CA VAL A 34 -21.10 -8.10 17.10
C VAL A 34 -21.04 -8.51 18.56
N ASP A 35 -21.02 -9.80 18.83
CA ASP A 35 -21.07 -10.35 20.20
C ASP A 35 -22.19 -9.76 21.06
N GLY A 36 -23.36 -9.49 20.45
CA GLY A 36 -24.53 -8.89 21.08
C GLY A 36 -24.44 -7.38 21.35
N LYS A 37 -23.34 -6.72 20.94
CA LYS A 37 -23.17 -5.25 21.05
C LYS A 37 -23.57 -4.59 19.74
N ALA A 38 -24.42 -3.57 19.81
CA ALA A 38 -24.82 -2.80 18.67
C ALA A 38 -23.61 -2.13 17.98
N GLN A 39 -23.64 -2.09 16.65
CA GLN A 39 -22.57 -1.52 15.83
C GLN A 39 -23.09 -0.32 15.05
N THR A 40 -22.30 0.74 15.05
CA THR A 40 -22.56 1.97 14.29
C THR A 40 -21.56 2.05 13.14
N SER A 41 -22.08 2.16 11.92
CA SER A 41 -21.28 2.26 10.69
C SER A 41 -20.23 3.37 10.77
N GLY A 42 -18.97 3.03 10.57
CA GLY A 42 -17.84 3.97 10.57
C GLY A 42 -17.39 4.48 11.95
N ALA A 43 -18.06 4.08 13.05
CA ALA A 43 -17.76 4.57 14.40
C ALA A 43 -17.14 3.49 15.29
N ASP A 44 -17.73 2.31 15.34
CA ASP A 44 -17.29 1.25 16.23
C ASP A 44 -16.11 0.47 15.63
N GLU A 45 -15.06 0.29 16.46
CA GLU A 45 -13.86 -0.43 16.10
C GLU A 45 -14.00 -1.92 16.40
N GLN A 46 -13.55 -2.76 15.48
CA GLN A 46 -13.48 -4.21 15.62
C GLN A 46 -12.09 -4.74 15.25
N ASP A 47 -11.65 -5.76 15.97
CA ASP A 47 -10.39 -6.45 15.71
C ASP A 47 -10.60 -7.61 14.74
N PHE A 48 -10.16 -7.42 13.49
CA PHE A 48 -10.23 -8.41 12.42
C PHE A 48 -8.98 -9.31 12.32
N SER A 49 -8.15 -9.37 13.36
CA SER A 49 -7.06 -10.38 13.43
C SER A 49 -7.60 -11.82 13.40
N LYS A 50 -8.89 -11.97 13.64
CA LYS A 50 -9.68 -13.20 13.49
C LYS A 50 -10.99 -12.87 12.79
N PRO A 51 -11.66 -13.85 12.17
CA PRO A 51 -12.99 -13.64 11.61
C PRO A 51 -13.97 -13.08 12.66
N VAL A 52 -14.72 -12.05 12.29
CA VAL A 52 -15.71 -11.39 13.15
C VAL A 52 -17.10 -11.66 12.60
N THR A 53 -18.02 -12.11 13.45
CA THR A 53 -19.39 -12.37 13.06
C THR A 53 -20.27 -11.16 13.33
N TYR A 54 -20.83 -10.59 12.27
CA TYR A 54 -21.86 -9.57 12.32
C TYR A 54 -23.23 -10.20 12.22
N VAL A 55 -24.11 -9.87 13.11
CA VAL A 55 -25.51 -10.33 13.07
C VAL A 55 -26.40 -9.13 12.70
N VAL A 56 -27.13 -9.29 11.61
CA VAL A 56 -28.12 -8.32 11.13
C VAL A 56 -29.49 -8.85 11.50
N SER A 57 -30.30 -8.03 12.19
CA SER A 57 -31.61 -8.41 12.70
C SER A 57 -32.69 -7.39 12.32
N ASN A 58 -33.87 -7.89 11.98
CA ASN A 58 -35.09 -7.08 11.84
C ASN A 58 -36.01 -7.14 13.07
N GLY A 59 -35.53 -7.82 14.13
CA GLY A 59 -36.28 -8.06 15.36
C GLY A 59 -37.09 -9.37 15.39
N GLU A 60 -37.28 -10.03 14.25
CA GLU A 60 -37.95 -11.32 14.12
C GLU A 60 -36.99 -12.40 13.62
N GLU A 61 -36.12 -12.04 12.69
CA GLU A 61 -35.14 -12.92 12.07
C GLU A 61 -33.73 -12.33 12.18
N ASP A 62 -32.75 -13.20 12.44
CA ASP A 62 -31.35 -12.87 12.51
C ASP A 62 -30.60 -13.53 11.36
N ARG A 63 -29.67 -12.76 10.76
CA ARG A 63 -28.76 -13.27 9.75
C ARG A 63 -27.33 -12.97 10.11
N ALA A 64 -26.50 -13.99 10.18
CA ALA A 64 -25.09 -13.87 10.52
C ALA A 64 -24.23 -13.78 9.25
N TYR A 65 -23.25 -12.87 9.28
CA TYR A 65 -22.21 -12.71 8.25
C TYR A 65 -20.85 -12.86 8.90
N VAL A 66 -20.06 -13.79 8.43
CA VAL A 66 -18.66 -13.93 8.85
C VAL A 66 -17.82 -12.98 8.02
N VAL A 67 -17.19 -12.01 8.68
CA VAL A 67 -16.30 -11.04 8.05
C VAL A 67 -14.85 -11.46 8.30
N GLU A 68 -14.13 -11.74 7.22
CA GLU A 68 -12.73 -12.10 7.24
C GLU A 68 -11.91 -11.05 6.50
N VAL A 69 -10.87 -10.52 7.17
CA VAL A 69 -9.95 -9.55 6.60
C VAL A 69 -8.56 -10.17 6.57
N THR A 70 -7.96 -10.18 5.40
CA THR A 70 -6.58 -10.64 5.18
C THR A 70 -5.69 -9.49 4.75
N ASN A 71 -4.37 -9.64 4.87
CA ASN A 71 -3.45 -8.68 4.29
C ASN A 71 -3.07 -9.05 2.84
N THR A 72 -2.49 -8.11 2.12
CA THR A 72 -2.14 -8.30 0.71
C THR A 72 -1.04 -9.32 0.47
N GLY A 73 -0.21 -9.58 1.48
CA GLY A 73 1.00 -10.42 1.33
C GLY A 73 2.08 -9.77 0.45
N LEU A 74 2.00 -8.46 0.19
CA LEU A 74 2.98 -7.69 -0.58
C LEU A 74 3.76 -6.73 0.34
N PRO A 75 5.03 -6.43 0.04
CA PRO A 75 5.75 -5.34 0.69
C PRO A 75 5.02 -4.01 0.49
N VAL A 76 5.04 -3.16 1.52
CA VAL A 76 4.39 -1.85 1.50
C VAL A 76 5.40 -0.75 1.77
N ALA A 77 5.60 0.13 0.78
CA ALA A 77 6.42 1.32 0.91
C ALA A 77 5.56 2.52 1.33
N VAL A 78 5.97 3.19 2.39
CA VAL A 78 5.39 4.44 2.87
C VAL A 78 6.37 5.57 2.64
N LEU A 79 5.95 6.58 1.90
CA LEU A 79 6.70 7.81 1.70
C LEU A 79 5.93 8.96 2.33
N GLU A 80 6.39 9.41 3.49
CA GLU A 80 5.85 10.57 4.20
C GLU A 80 6.62 11.79 3.76
N GLN A 81 5.91 12.76 3.19
CA GLN A 81 6.54 13.95 2.61
C GLN A 81 6.34 15.17 3.47
N GLU A 82 7.40 15.94 3.67
CA GLU A 82 7.34 17.22 4.35
C GLU A 82 6.34 18.15 3.65
N GLY A 83 5.41 18.71 4.41
CA GLY A 83 4.34 19.57 3.89
C GLY A 83 3.15 18.82 3.29
N GLY A 84 3.11 17.48 3.45
CA GLY A 84 2.02 16.63 2.99
C GLY A 84 2.17 16.16 1.55
N SER A 85 1.31 15.23 1.16
CA SER A 85 1.35 14.54 -0.15
C SER A 85 0.65 15.32 -1.28
N VAL A 86 0.71 16.65 -1.27
CA VAL A 86 0.09 17.47 -2.31
C VAL A 86 1.03 17.58 -3.50
N TYR A 87 0.81 16.75 -4.50
CA TYR A 87 1.53 16.81 -5.78
C TYR A 87 0.84 17.68 -6.83
N TRP A 88 -0.43 18.01 -6.59
CA TRP A 88 -1.25 18.80 -7.47
C TRP A 88 -1.78 19.99 -6.69
N ASP A 89 -1.58 21.20 -7.19
CA ASP A 89 -2.22 22.39 -6.64
C ASP A 89 -3.71 22.45 -7.00
N GLU A 90 -4.41 23.45 -6.51
CA GLU A 90 -5.84 23.65 -6.78
C GLU A 90 -6.15 23.86 -8.27
N ALA A 91 -5.16 24.27 -9.06
CA ALA A 91 -5.28 24.42 -10.50
C ALA A 91 -4.97 23.09 -11.25
N GLY A 92 -4.64 22.02 -10.54
CA GLY A 92 -4.26 20.74 -11.12
C GLY A 92 -2.84 20.73 -11.69
N ILE A 93 -1.98 21.63 -11.22
CA ILE A 93 -0.56 21.71 -11.64
C ILE A 93 0.27 20.87 -10.68
N ASN A 94 1.16 20.05 -11.25
CA ASN A 94 2.05 19.22 -10.48
C ASN A 94 3.12 20.09 -9.78
N VAL A 95 3.05 20.18 -8.46
CA VAL A 95 3.94 21.03 -7.64
C VAL A 95 5.28 20.39 -7.31
N ARG A 96 5.44 19.07 -7.58
CA ARG A 96 6.70 18.35 -7.41
C ARG A 96 7.20 17.74 -8.73
N ALA A 97 7.10 18.52 -9.80
CA ALA A 97 7.64 18.11 -11.08
C ALA A 97 9.13 17.75 -11.00
N LYS A 98 9.59 16.95 -11.95
CA LYS A 98 11.01 16.61 -12.08
C LYS A 98 11.84 17.90 -12.17
N SER A 99 12.53 18.25 -11.09
CA SER A 99 13.41 19.41 -11.00
C SER A 99 14.83 18.97 -10.69
N GLU A 100 15.80 19.85 -10.83
CA GLU A 100 17.17 19.64 -10.34
C GLU A 100 17.20 19.60 -8.81
N ASP A 101 16.27 20.29 -8.16
CA ASP A 101 16.18 20.39 -6.72
C ASP A 101 15.46 19.19 -6.13
N TRP A 102 16.09 18.56 -5.15
CA TRP A 102 15.49 17.54 -4.33
C TRP A 102 14.74 18.22 -3.18
N GLY A 103 13.45 17.97 -3.09
CA GLY A 103 12.63 18.55 -2.03
C GLY A 103 12.61 17.73 -0.75
N GLY A 104 12.50 18.43 0.35
CA GLY A 104 11.97 17.95 1.63
C GLY A 104 12.89 17.16 2.54
N ASN A 105 12.44 17.07 3.79
CA ASN A 105 12.85 16.09 4.78
C ASN A 105 11.80 14.97 4.78
N ASP A 106 11.76 14.21 3.71
CA ASP A 106 10.81 13.13 3.56
C ASP A 106 11.29 11.90 4.35
N HIS A 107 10.36 11.06 4.74
CA HIS A 107 10.67 9.82 5.47
C HIS A 107 10.16 8.63 4.68
N PHE A 108 10.99 7.61 4.57
CA PHE A 108 10.65 6.37 3.87
C PHE A 108 10.70 5.19 4.83
N THR A 109 9.64 4.42 4.85
CA THR A 109 9.54 3.18 5.60
C THR A 109 9.13 2.06 4.64
N LEU A 110 9.76 0.89 4.76
CA LEU A 110 9.38 -0.29 3.99
C LEU A 110 9.04 -1.44 4.93
N TYR A 111 7.86 -1.97 4.75
CA TYR A 111 7.39 -3.17 5.43
C TYR A 111 7.48 -4.36 4.48
N ASN A 112 7.98 -5.49 4.98
CA ASN A 112 7.98 -6.76 4.29
C ASN A 112 6.55 -7.32 4.13
N ALA A 113 6.40 -8.31 3.27
CA ALA A 113 5.12 -9.01 3.06
C ALA A 113 4.56 -9.69 4.33
N ASP A 114 5.40 -10.01 5.30
CA ASP A 114 5.03 -10.57 6.60
C ASP A 114 4.74 -9.51 7.68
N GLY A 115 4.82 -8.20 7.32
CA GLY A 115 4.60 -7.08 8.22
C GLY A 115 5.84 -6.65 9.03
N THR A 116 6.96 -7.34 8.91
CA THR A 116 8.22 -6.90 9.54
C THR A 116 8.78 -5.68 8.82
N VAL A 117 9.56 -4.86 9.51
CA VAL A 117 10.17 -3.66 8.93
C VAL A 117 11.48 -4.02 8.25
N ASP A 118 11.59 -3.70 6.96
CA ASP A 118 12.83 -3.81 6.18
C ASP A 118 13.67 -2.53 6.24
N VAL A 119 13.01 -1.38 6.07
CA VAL A 119 13.63 -0.05 6.24
C VAL A 119 12.84 0.74 7.26
N GLU A 120 13.47 1.06 8.40
CA GLU A 120 12.85 1.81 9.47
C GLU A 120 13.06 3.32 9.26
N THR A 121 11.99 4.01 8.92
CA THR A 121 11.84 5.48 8.83
C THR A 121 13.13 6.23 8.42
N ALA A 122 13.63 5.92 7.22
CA ALA A 122 14.85 6.53 6.73
C ALA A 122 14.61 7.93 6.16
N LEU A 123 15.41 8.91 6.58
CA LEU A 123 15.37 10.27 6.05
C LEU A 123 15.82 10.29 4.61
N CYS A 124 15.02 10.94 3.76
CA CYS A 124 15.30 11.06 2.35
C CYS A 124 14.75 12.37 1.77
N SER A 125 15.14 12.65 0.55
CA SER A 125 14.50 13.64 -0.32
C SER A 125 13.82 12.92 -1.47
N SER A 126 12.64 13.34 -1.85
CA SER A 126 11.90 12.73 -2.97
C SER A 126 11.57 13.76 -4.05
N ARG A 127 11.46 13.30 -5.27
CA ARG A 127 10.93 14.08 -6.39
C ARG A 127 10.25 13.18 -7.40
N LEU A 128 9.37 13.73 -8.20
CA LEU A 128 8.81 13.01 -9.34
C LEU A 128 9.90 12.66 -10.35
N ARG A 129 9.75 11.51 -10.98
CA ARG A 129 10.65 11.07 -12.05
C ARG A 129 9.91 10.75 -13.34
N GLY A 130 10.68 10.52 -14.41
CA GLY A 130 10.15 10.24 -15.74
C GLY A 130 9.83 11.49 -16.50
N ASN A 131 9.26 11.34 -17.68
CA ASN A 131 8.75 12.39 -18.55
C ASN A 131 7.22 12.35 -18.54
N SER A 132 6.61 11.60 -19.46
CA SER A 132 5.15 11.42 -19.51
C SER A 132 4.58 10.67 -18.30
N THR A 133 5.36 9.81 -17.67
CA THR A 133 4.90 8.99 -16.53
C THR A 133 4.55 9.80 -15.28
N GLN A 134 5.09 11.00 -15.14
CA GLN A 134 4.75 11.92 -14.05
C GLN A 134 3.34 12.56 -14.20
N ASN A 135 2.69 12.38 -15.35
CA ASN A 135 1.34 12.88 -15.62
C ASN A 135 0.26 11.82 -15.44
N PHE A 136 0.61 10.63 -14.96
CA PHE A 136 -0.35 9.57 -14.69
C PHE A 136 -0.87 9.62 -13.24
N PRO A 137 -2.08 9.09 -12.98
CA PRO A 137 -2.66 9.08 -11.63
C PRO A 137 -1.80 8.38 -10.57
N LYS A 138 -1.03 7.35 -10.95
CA LYS A 138 -0.02 6.73 -10.09
C LYS A 138 1.34 7.31 -10.45
N LEU A 139 1.97 7.97 -9.49
CA LEU A 139 3.18 8.76 -9.70
C LEU A 139 4.45 7.95 -9.38
N PRO A 140 5.48 8.02 -10.24
CA PRO A 140 6.80 7.47 -9.96
C PRO A 140 7.67 8.47 -9.22
N PHE A 141 8.52 7.96 -8.29
CA PHE A 141 9.42 8.77 -7.50
C PHE A 141 10.88 8.38 -7.66
N ALA A 142 11.77 9.37 -7.59
CA ALA A 142 13.18 9.19 -7.30
C ALA A 142 13.41 9.57 -5.84
N LEU A 143 14.11 8.72 -5.11
CA LEU A 143 14.48 8.91 -3.71
C LEU A 143 15.99 9.13 -3.61
N LYS A 144 16.40 10.02 -2.70
CA LYS A 144 17.80 10.23 -2.34
C LYS A 144 17.91 10.22 -0.83
N PHE A 145 18.42 9.14 -0.29
CA PHE A 145 18.60 8.96 1.16
C PHE A 145 19.83 9.73 1.67
N ASP A 146 19.77 10.20 2.89
CA ASP A 146 20.90 10.80 3.60
C ASP A 146 22.04 9.82 3.84
N LYS A 147 21.69 8.57 4.15
CA LYS A 147 22.61 7.45 4.32
C LYS A 147 22.30 6.37 3.28
N LYS A 148 23.28 5.51 3.00
CA LYS A 148 23.03 4.35 2.15
C LYS A 148 22.04 3.40 2.84
N VAL A 149 21.01 2.98 2.11
CA VAL A 149 19.95 2.09 2.56
C VAL A 149 19.92 0.87 1.64
N GLY A 150 19.91 -0.34 2.23
CA GLY A 150 19.60 -1.57 1.50
C GLY A 150 18.09 -1.79 1.53
N ILE A 151 17.51 -2.21 0.42
CA ILE A 151 16.07 -2.47 0.28
C ILE A 151 15.91 -3.91 -0.19
N GLN A 152 15.13 -4.71 0.53
CA GLN A 152 14.82 -6.11 0.17
C GLN A 152 16.09 -6.96 -0.09
N GLY A 153 17.14 -6.79 0.73
CA GLY A 153 18.39 -7.52 0.60
C GLY A 153 19.31 -7.06 -0.54
N LEU A 154 18.95 -6.02 -1.28
CA LEU A 154 19.79 -5.43 -2.32
C LEU A 154 20.99 -4.67 -1.74
N PRO A 155 22.08 -4.47 -2.52
CA PRO A 155 23.21 -3.66 -2.11
C PRO A 155 22.79 -2.25 -1.69
N THR A 156 23.43 -1.73 -0.64
CA THR A 156 23.09 -0.40 -0.10
C THR A 156 23.48 0.72 -1.07
N ASP A 157 22.54 1.62 -1.32
CA ASP A 157 22.75 2.83 -2.11
C ASP A 157 22.02 4.03 -1.50
N LYS A 158 22.36 5.23 -1.94
CA LYS A 158 21.65 6.47 -1.58
C LYS A 158 20.50 6.80 -2.54
N ARG A 159 20.51 6.24 -3.75
CA ARG A 159 19.53 6.56 -4.79
C ARG A 159 18.70 5.36 -5.15
N TRP A 160 17.40 5.53 -5.04
CA TRP A 160 16.41 4.52 -5.35
C TRP A 160 15.29 5.09 -6.21
N GLU A 161 14.61 4.25 -6.94
CA GLU A 161 13.51 4.65 -7.78
C GLU A 161 12.27 3.80 -7.52
N LEU A 162 11.16 4.45 -7.25
CA LEU A 162 9.85 3.83 -7.15
C LEU A 162 9.13 3.95 -8.50
N LEU A 163 9.04 2.84 -9.22
CA LEU A 163 8.38 2.79 -10.52
C LEU A 163 6.87 2.63 -10.35
N ALA A 164 6.08 3.48 -11.01
CA ALA A 164 4.64 3.43 -10.88
C ALA A 164 3.98 2.29 -11.67
N ASN A 165 4.58 1.85 -12.77
CA ASN A 165 4.06 0.84 -13.70
C ASN A 165 2.59 1.07 -14.14
N TRP A 166 2.14 2.35 -14.18
CA TRP A 166 0.73 2.69 -14.46
C TRP A 166 0.21 2.14 -15.77
N MET A 167 1.03 2.18 -16.83
CA MET A 167 0.64 1.69 -18.16
C MET A 167 0.61 0.16 -18.26
N ASP A 168 1.23 -0.53 -17.33
CA ASP A 168 1.20 -1.98 -17.25
C ASP A 168 0.21 -2.40 -16.15
N ARG A 169 -1.02 -2.72 -16.56
CA ARG A 169 -2.10 -3.13 -15.63
C ARG A 169 -1.78 -4.41 -14.87
N THR A 170 -0.88 -5.25 -15.39
CA THR A 170 -0.44 -6.47 -14.71
C THR A 170 0.66 -6.20 -13.68
N SER A 171 1.36 -5.06 -13.81
CA SER A 171 2.58 -4.70 -13.07
C SER A 171 3.71 -5.75 -13.18
N LEU A 172 3.63 -6.66 -14.14
CA LEU A 172 4.54 -7.79 -14.28
C LEU A 172 5.62 -7.61 -15.35
N ARG A 173 5.45 -6.70 -16.32
CA ARG A 173 6.37 -6.58 -17.47
C ARG A 173 7.79 -6.29 -17.04
N ASN A 174 7.98 -5.33 -16.13
CA ASN A 174 9.30 -5.01 -15.62
C ASN A 174 9.87 -6.17 -14.80
N ALA A 175 9.09 -6.80 -13.94
CA ALA A 175 9.51 -7.94 -13.14
C ALA A 175 9.96 -9.11 -14.03
N VAL A 176 9.17 -9.46 -15.05
CA VAL A 176 9.52 -10.52 -16.02
C VAL A 176 10.76 -10.17 -16.82
N ALA A 177 10.89 -8.93 -17.30
CA ALA A 177 12.06 -8.50 -18.07
C ALA A 177 13.34 -8.55 -17.23
N LEU A 178 13.28 -8.10 -15.96
CA LEU A 178 14.39 -8.16 -15.02
C LEU A 178 14.74 -9.61 -14.66
N ASP A 179 13.76 -10.48 -14.43
CA ASP A 179 13.99 -11.90 -14.16
C ASP A 179 14.65 -12.60 -15.34
N ILE A 180 14.20 -12.35 -16.57
CA ILE A 180 14.83 -12.86 -17.78
C ILE A 180 16.27 -12.36 -17.89
N ALA A 181 16.49 -11.05 -17.70
CA ALA A 181 17.83 -10.47 -17.75
C ALA A 181 18.75 -11.09 -16.70
N HIS A 182 18.28 -11.30 -15.48
CA HIS A 182 19.02 -11.95 -14.42
C HIS A 182 19.42 -13.39 -14.79
N ARG A 183 18.46 -14.17 -15.28
CA ARG A 183 18.71 -15.58 -15.66
C ARG A 183 19.65 -15.71 -16.87
N THR A 184 19.58 -14.78 -17.81
CA THR A 184 20.39 -14.82 -19.03
C THR A 184 21.75 -14.14 -18.88
N ALA A 185 21.83 -13.05 -18.16
CA ALA A 185 23.05 -12.27 -17.97
C ALA A 185 23.87 -12.71 -16.75
N GLY A 186 23.25 -13.34 -15.77
CA GLY A 186 23.90 -13.75 -14.52
C GLY A 186 25.04 -14.75 -14.70
N ALA A 187 25.07 -15.46 -15.84
CA ALA A 187 26.19 -16.36 -16.19
C ALA A 187 27.43 -15.62 -16.75
N HIS A 188 27.30 -14.33 -17.08
CA HIS A 188 28.36 -13.56 -17.76
C HIS A 188 28.73 -12.23 -17.08
N THR A 189 28.07 -11.88 -15.98
CA THR A 189 28.31 -10.60 -15.30
C THR A 189 28.52 -10.83 -13.81
N ASP A 190 29.75 -11.13 -13.44
CA ASP A 190 30.18 -11.09 -12.04
C ASP A 190 29.97 -9.67 -11.50
N GLY A 191 28.90 -9.49 -10.73
CA GLY A 191 28.68 -8.30 -9.92
C GLY A 191 27.60 -7.30 -10.34
N LEU A 192 26.78 -7.57 -11.35
CA LEU A 192 25.57 -6.78 -11.55
C LEU A 192 24.46 -7.28 -10.62
N GLY A 193 24.17 -6.49 -9.59
CA GLY A 193 23.07 -6.76 -8.68
C GLY A 193 21.73 -6.76 -9.43
N TRP A 194 20.90 -7.73 -9.10
CA TRP A 194 19.52 -7.79 -9.58
C TRP A 194 18.62 -6.92 -8.71
N SER A 195 17.70 -6.20 -9.34
CA SER A 195 16.62 -5.50 -8.64
C SER A 195 15.33 -6.31 -8.77
N PRO A 196 14.68 -6.66 -7.66
CA PRO A 196 13.38 -7.32 -7.69
C PRO A 196 12.26 -6.43 -8.25
#